data_39e08b7711e306e1fa072456beefb117
#
_entry.id   39e08b7711e306e1fa072456beefb117
#
_cell.length_a   1.000
_cell.length_b   1.000
_cell.length_c   1.000
_cell.angle_alpha   90.00
_cell.angle_beta   90.00
_cell.angle_gamma   90.00
#
_symmetry.space_group_name_H-M   'P 1'
#
loop_
_entity.id
_entity.type
_entity.pdbx_description
1 polymer ?
#
loop_
_entity_poly.entity_id
_entity_poly.type
_entity_poly.pdbx_seq_one_letter_code
_entity_poly.pdbx_strand_id
1 'polypeptide(L)'
;SYGPKCNMELGGARVISTPRHYAYLKIAEGCNNRCHYCAIPLIRGPLRSRPIDDCVAEARWLAGEGVKELILVAQDPTAYGEDWGKPGAVCELLDKLNTIEGIRWIRVLYAYPERISDEFIAALVRNNKVVPYLDLPIQHCDDEVLKNMNRRGGRKEIEDAIRRLRAAIPNITLRTTLIAGFPGETEEQYSELCDFVKTVKFDRLGCFAYSAEENTVAAKMDNQIDEEVKQRRADHIMELQAEISAEKEAEKVGKTYECICDGVDDETGMYLLRSAADCPEIDGSIMTPADTPLEAGAFYNVTITDADTYDLYGYAESKVEE
;
A
#
# COMPACT_ATOMS: atom_id res chain seq x y z
N SER A 1 -20.28 -23.48 8.74
CA SER A 1 -19.02 -23.94 9.37
C SER A 1 -17.88 -23.71 8.41
N TYR A 2 -16.93 -22.90 8.82
CA TYR A 2 -15.70 -22.72 8.06
C TYR A 2 -14.82 -23.96 8.24
N GLY A 3 -14.35 -24.57 7.14
CA GLY A 3 -13.45 -25.71 7.18
C GLY A 3 -12.10 -25.41 7.85
N PRO A 4 -11.22 -26.41 8.02
CA PRO A 4 -9.93 -26.22 8.65
C PRO A 4 -9.10 -25.20 7.85
N LYS A 5 -8.68 -24.11 8.52
CA LYS A 5 -8.02 -22.92 7.95
C LYS A 5 -6.60 -23.20 7.40
N CYS A 6 -6.09 -24.42 7.53
CA CYS A 6 -4.69 -24.75 7.27
C CYS A 6 -4.40 -25.48 5.94
N ASN A 7 -5.41 -25.91 5.20
CA ASN A 7 -5.24 -26.82 4.04
C ASN A 7 -5.72 -26.23 2.72
N MET A 8 -5.99 -24.94 2.60
CA MET A 8 -6.32 -24.33 1.32
C MET A 8 -5.04 -24.08 0.52
N GLU A 9 -4.97 -24.59 -0.70
CA GLU A 9 -3.95 -24.19 -1.66
C GLU A 9 -4.04 -22.67 -1.92
N LEU A 10 -2.89 -22.00 -1.93
CA LEU A 10 -2.81 -20.56 -2.11
C LEU A 10 -2.58 -20.13 -3.55
N GLY A 11 -2.30 -21.06 -4.44
CA GLY A 11 -2.09 -20.90 -5.87
C GLY A 11 -3.09 -21.72 -6.68
N GLY A 12 -2.82 -21.85 -7.97
CA GLY A 12 -3.62 -22.64 -8.91
C GLY A 12 -4.17 -21.81 -10.07
N ALA A 13 -4.95 -22.44 -10.95
CA ALA A 13 -5.56 -21.75 -12.08
C ALA A 13 -6.54 -20.67 -11.60
N ARG A 14 -6.43 -19.47 -12.17
CA ARG A 14 -7.31 -18.34 -11.88
C ARG A 14 -7.79 -17.66 -13.16
N VAL A 15 -8.89 -16.95 -13.06
CA VAL A 15 -9.35 -15.99 -14.07
C VAL A 15 -8.93 -14.59 -13.60
N ILE A 16 -8.37 -13.80 -14.51
CA ILE A 16 -8.06 -12.40 -14.25
C ILE A 16 -9.37 -11.63 -14.22
N SER A 17 -9.71 -11.03 -13.08
CA SER A 17 -10.92 -10.21 -12.89
C SER A 17 -10.61 -8.71 -12.86
N THR A 18 -9.34 -8.33 -12.77
CA THR A 18 -8.87 -6.95 -12.93
C THR A 18 -8.79 -6.57 -14.42
N PRO A 19 -8.67 -5.28 -14.75
CA PRO A 19 -8.18 -4.88 -16.07
C PRO A 19 -6.90 -5.64 -16.45
N ARG A 20 -6.70 -5.89 -17.75
CA ARG A 20 -5.65 -6.81 -18.19
C ARG A 20 -4.22 -6.33 -17.92
N HIS A 21 -4.01 -5.06 -17.68
CA HIS A 21 -2.68 -4.47 -17.53
C HIS A 21 -2.12 -4.50 -16.11
N TYR A 22 -2.92 -4.81 -15.09
CA TYR A 22 -2.41 -5.07 -13.73
C TYR A 22 -3.05 -6.30 -13.10
N ALA A 23 -2.37 -6.90 -12.15
CA ALA A 23 -2.91 -8.02 -11.38
C ALA A 23 -2.32 -8.08 -9.97
N TYR A 24 -3.16 -8.50 -9.02
CA TYR A 24 -2.71 -8.81 -7.67
C TYR A 24 -2.05 -10.19 -7.64
N LEU A 25 -0.81 -10.26 -7.15
CA LEU A 25 -0.10 -11.50 -6.90
C LEU A 25 -0.11 -11.79 -5.39
N LYS A 26 -0.93 -12.73 -4.98
CA LYS A 26 -1.02 -13.16 -3.58
C LYS A 26 0.18 -14.04 -3.24
N ILE A 27 1.07 -13.54 -2.40
CA ILE A 27 2.32 -14.23 -2.02
C ILE A 27 2.20 -15.02 -0.71
N ALA A 28 1.28 -14.64 0.18
CA ALA A 28 1.02 -15.33 1.43
C ALA A 28 -0.43 -15.14 1.90
N GLU A 29 -0.85 -15.92 2.89
CA GLU A 29 -2.15 -15.86 3.55
C GLU A 29 -1.99 -16.01 5.05
N GLY A 30 -2.83 -15.29 5.84
CA GLY A 30 -2.79 -15.34 7.28
C GLY A 30 -1.69 -14.44 7.88
N CYS A 31 -1.70 -14.26 9.20
CA CYS A 31 -0.80 -13.33 9.86
C CYS A 31 -0.48 -13.79 11.29
N ASN A 32 0.79 -13.66 11.70
CA ASN A 32 1.28 -13.98 13.04
C ASN A 32 1.46 -12.76 13.95
N ASN A 33 1.16 -11.54 13.47
CA ASN A 33 1.36 -10.31 14.25
C ASN A 33 0.39 -10.17 15.43
N ARG A 34 -0.82 -10.71 15.31
CA ARG A 34 -1.83 -10.74 16.39
C ARG A 34 -2.15 -9.36 16.97
N CYS A 35 -2.23 -8.33 16.12
CA CYS A 35 -2.65 -7.01 16.55
C CYS A 35 -4.03 -7.09 17.21
N HIS A 36 -4.22 -6.39 18.34
CA HIS A 36 -5.39 -6.54 19.19
C HIS A 36 -6.70 -6.08 18.53
N TYR A 37 -6.64 -5.19 17.55
CA TYR A 37 -7.78 -4.72 16.74
C TYR A 37 -8.13 -5.65 15.58
N CYS A 38 -7.28 -6.64 15.25
CA CYS A 38 -7.35 -7.34 13.97
C CYS A 38 -7.96 -8.74 14.09
N ALA A 39 -9.00 -9.00 13.30
CA ALA A 39 -9.66 -10.31 13.22
C ALA A 39 -8.97 -11.28 12.22
N ILE A 40 -7.99 -10.86 11.46
CA ILE A 40 -7.34 -11.68 10.43
C ILE A 40 -6.81 -13.01 10.94
N PRO A 41 -6.10 -13.09 12.08
CA PRO A 41 -5.65 -14.39 12.60
C PRO A 41 -6.81 -15.36 12.90
N LEU A 42 -7.98 -14.82 13.26
CA LEU A 42 -9.19 -15.61 13.52
C LEU A 42 -9.85 -16.09 12.21
N ILE A 43 -9.81 -15.27 11.16
CA ILE A 43 -10.46 -15.52 9.86
C ILE A 43 -9.56 -16.35 8.95
N ARG A 44 -8.27 -15.96 8.80
CA ARG A 44 -7.32 -16.52 7.82
C ARG A 44 -6.31 -17.49 8.45
N GLY A 45 -6.18 -17.49 9.78
CA GLY A 45 -5.22 -18.34 10.51
C GLY A 45 -3.78 -17.78 10.50
N PRO A 46 -2.81 -18.65 10.83
CA PRO A 46 -1.40 -18.26 10.86
C PRO A 46 -0.84 -17.97 9.46
N LEU A 47 0.30 -17.29 9.42
CA LEU A 47 1.03 -17.03 8.19
C LEU A 47 1.34 -18.35 7.44
N ARG A 48 1.05 -18.35 6.16
CA ARG A 48 1.39 -19.38 5.19
C ARG A 48 1.90 -18.70 3.93
N SER A 49 3.17 -18.79 3.68
CA SER A 49 3.82 -18.25 2.49
C SER A 49 3.69 -19.22 1.32
N ARG A 50 3.48 -18.70 0.13
CA ARG A 50 3.52 -19.49 -1.10
C ARG A 50 4.97 -19.73 -1.51
N PRO A 51 5.32 -20.92 -2.04
CA PRO A 51 6.64 -21.15 -2.61
C PRO A 51 7.04 -20.07 -3.63
N ILE A 52 8.29 -19.63 -3.58
CA ILE A 52 8.78 -18.57 -4.48
C ILE A 52 8.57 -18.96 -5.94
N ASP A 53 8.86 -20.22 -6.30
CA ASP A 53 8.75 -20.69 -7.69
C ASP A 53 7.30 -20.70 -8.18
N ASP A 54 6.31 -20.95 -7.30
CA ASP A 54 4.89 -20.85 -7.63
C ASP A 54 4.49 -19.39 -7.91
N CYS A 55 4.96 -18.45 -7.09
CA CYS A 55 4.71 -17.03 -7.31
C CYS A 55 5.33 -16.55 -8.63
N VAL A 56 6.55 -16.99 -8.93
CA VAL A 56 7.26 -16.68 -10.19
C VAL A 56 6.56 -17.29 -11.38
N ALA A 57 6.09 -18.54 -11.28
CA ALA A 57 5.35 -19.21 -12.35
C ALA A 57 4.04 -18.47 -12.68
N GLU A 58 3.28 -18.08 -11.65
CA GLU A 58 2.06 -17.27 -11.83
C GLU A 58 2.37 -15.91 -12.43
N ALA A 59 3.41 -15.22 -11.96
CA ALA A 59 3.81 -13.92 -12.49
C ALA A 59 4.22 -14.00 -13.99
N ARG A 60 4.91 -15.06 -14.41
CA ARG A 60 5.22 -15.28 -15.82
C ARG A 60 3.97 -15.53 -16.66
N TRP A 61 3.03 -16.30 -16.13
CA TRP A 61 1.75 -16.51 -16.80
C TRP A 61 1.00 -15.17 -16.94
N LEU A 62 0.91 -14.37 -15.88
CA LEU A 62 0.29 -13.04 -15.90
C LEU A 62 0.94 -12.12 -16.95
N ALA A 63 2.28 -12.12 -17.03
CA ALA A 63 3.00 -11.37 -18.06
C ALA A 63 2.64 -11.83 -19.48
N GLY A 64 2.50 -13.15 -19.69
CA GLY A 64 2.03 -13.73 -20.97
C GLY A 64 0.60 -13.33 -21.33
N GLU A 65 -0.26 -13.06 -20.35
CA GLU A 65 -1.63 -12.56 -20.55
C GLU A 65 -1.68 -11.02 -20.78
N GLY A 66 -0.53 -10.32 -20.74
CA GLY A 66 -0.42 -8.89 -21.00
C GLY A 66 -0.38 -8.01 -19.76
N VAL A 67 -0.29 -8.59 -18.56
CA VAL A 67 -0.14 -7.81 -17.32
C VAL A 67 1.20 -7.06 -17.31
N LYS A 68 1.15 -5.77 -17.05
CA LYS A 68 2.31 -4.86 -16.97
C LYS A 68 2.69 -4.50 -15.53
N GLU A 69 1.71 -4.47 -14.62
CA GLU A 69 1.93 -4.19 -13.20
C GLU A 69 1.52 -5.37 -12.33
N LEU A 70 2.47 -5.85 -11.48
CA LEU A 70 2.21 -6.83 -10.43
C LEU A 70 2.08 -6.11 -9.08
N ILE A 71 0.98 -6.36 -8.36
CA ILE A 71 0.75 -5.84 -7.03
C ILE A 71 0.88 -6.99 -6.04
N LEU A 72 1.95 -7.01 -5.26
CA LEU A 72 2.20 -8.06 -4.27
C LEU A 72 1.32 -7.84 -3.06
N VAL A 73 0.53 -8.84 -2.72
CA VAL A 73 -0.41 -8.79 -1.60
C VAL A 73 -0.24 -9.96 -0.64
N ALA A 74 -0.21 -9.63 0.62
CA ALA A 74 -0.35 -10.50 1.79
C ALA A 74 -0.86 -9.63 2.94
N GLN A 75 -1.18 -10.22 4.09
CA GLN A 75 -1.47 -9.44 5.29
C GLN A 75 -0.23 -8.76 5.88
N ASP A 76 0.94 -9.28 5.57
CA ASP A 76 2.26 -8.72 5.88
C ASP A 76 3.30 -9.32 4.93
N PRO A 77 3.56 -8.72 3.76
CA PRO A 77 4.58 -9.22 2.81
C PRO A 77 5.99 -9.22 3.39
N THR A 78 6.29 -8.36 4.36
CA THR A 78 7.61 -8.31 5.00
C THR A 78 7.88 -9.52 5.89
N ALA A 79 6.83 -10.26 6.29
CA ALA A 79 6.92 -11.54 7.01
C ALA A 79 7.01 -12.76 6.08
N TYR A 80 6.97 -12.57 4.75
CA TYR A 80 7.02 -13.67 3.78
C TYR A 80 8.26 -14.55 3.98
N GLY A 81 8.02 -15.86 4.11
CA GLY A 81 9.05 -16.87 4.35
C GLY A 81 9.40 -17.12 5.82
N GLU A 82 8.90 -16.34 6.79
CA GLU A 82 9.15 -16.59 8.22
C GLU A 82 8.64 -17.98 8.66
N ASP A 83 7.51 -18.44 8.10
CA ASP A 83 6.96 -19.78 8.36
C ASP A 83 7.83 -20.93 7.83
N TRP A 84 8.79 -20.63 6.95
CA TRP A 84 9.82 -21.57 6.49
C TRP A 84 11.14 -21.45 7.24
N GLY A 85 11.23 -20.53 8.23
CA GLY A 85 12.50 -20.18 8.88
C GLY A 85 13.44 -19.35 7.97
N LYS A 86 12.91 -18.66 6.96
CA LYS A 86 13.65 -17.79 6.05
C LYS A 86 13.11 -16.35 6.09
N PRO A 87 13.36 -15.60 7.18
CA PRO A 87 12.97 -14.19 7.22
C PRO A 87 13.67 -13.43 6.10
N GLY A 88 12.94 -12.47 5.47
CA GLY A 88 13.46 -11.70 4.34
C GLY A 88 13.37 -12.39 2.98
N ALA A 89 12.73 -13.56 2.87
CA ALA A 89 12.52 -14.25 1.59
C ALA A 89 11.78 -13.40 0.53
N VAL A 90 11.09 -12.36 0.95
CA VAL A 90 10.49 -11.38 0.02
C VAL A 90 11.55 -10.71 -0.86
N CYS A 91 12.76 -10.50 -0.38
CA CYS A 91 13.86 -9.92 -1.17
C CYS A 91 14.25 -10.83 -2.34
N GLU A 92 14.39 -12.16 -2.08
CA GLU A 92 14.64 -13.15 -3.13
C GLU A 92 13.47 -13.21 -4.13
N LEU A 93 12.24 -13.12 -3.64
CA LEU A 93 11.06 -13.09 -4.52
C LEU A 93 11.11 -11.86 -5.44
N LEU A 94 11.38 -10.66 -4.90
CA LEU A 94 11.50 -9.43 -5.70
C LEU A 94 12.59 -9.56 -6.76
N ASP A 95 13.77 -10.11 -6.42
CA ASP A 95 14.86 -10.32 -7.34
C ASP A 95 14.45 -11.22 -8.52
N LYS A 96 13.70 -12.30 -8.24
CA LYS A 96 13.20 -13.20 -9.30
C LYS A 96 12.09 -12.56 -10.14
N LEU A 97 11.15 -11.85 -9.52
CA LEU A 97 10.07 -11.17 -10.24
C LEU A 97 10.61 -10.06 -11.15
N ASN A 98 11.66 -9.35 -10.72
CA ASN A 98 12.31 -8.29 -11.49
C ASN A 98 12.87 -8.78 -12.84
N THR A 99 13.17 -10.08 -12.97
CA THR A 99 13.70 -10.67 -14.21
C THR A 99 12.63 -11.04 -15.24
N ILE A 100 11.34 -10.96 -14.89
CA ILE A 100 10.25 -11.40 -15.77
C ILE A 100 10.02 -10.37 -16.87
N GLU A 101 10.21 -10.77 -18.13
CA GLU A 101 9.89 -9.94 -19.29
C GLU A 101 8.38 -9.68 -19.36
N GLY A 102 7.99 -8.53 -19.90
CA GLY A 102 6.59 -8.08 -19.99
C GLY A 102 6.05 -7.39 -18.74
N ILE A 103 6.58 -7.68 -17.54
CA ILE A 103 6.28 -6.91 -16.33
C ILE A 103 7.16 -5.65 -16.33
N ARG A 104 6.53 -4.49 -16.13
CA ARG A 104 7.19 -3.19 -16.02
C ARG A 104 7.20 -2.65 -14.60
N TRP A 105 6.12 -2.84 -13.84
CA TRP A 105 5.97 -2.38 -12.47
C TRP A 105 5.69 -3.53 -11.50
N ILE A 106 6.31 -3.45 -10.33
CA ILE A 106 6.07 -4.33 -9.18
C ILE A 106 5.81 -3.43 -7.98
N ARG A 107 4.62 -3.56 -7.38
CA ARG A 107 4.22 -2.77 -6.22
C ARG A 107 4.09 -3.66 -4.99
N VAL A 108 4.57 -3.16 -3.84
CA VAL A 108 4.47 -3.88 -2.55
C VAL A 108 3.52 -3.13 -1.64
N LEU A 109 2.46 -3.80 -1.15
CA LEU A 109 1.49 -3.26 -0.22
C LEU A 109 1.64 -3.90 1.17
N TYR A 110 1.19 -3.19 2.22
CA TYR A 110 1.07 -3.70 3.61
C TYR A 110 2.39 -4.06 4.32
N ALA A 111 3.45 -3.31 4.09
CA ALA A 111 4.72 -3.51 4.79
C ALA A 111 4.62 -3.11 6.27
N TYR A 112 5.31 -3.86 7.14
CA TYR A 112 5.32 -3.61 8.57
C TYR A 112 6.55 -2.77 8.96
N PRO A 113 6.42 -1.60 9.65
CA PRO A 113 7.54 -0.69 9.93
C PRO A 113 8.73 -1.39 10.61
N GLU A 114 8.45 -2.25 11.57
CA GLU A 114 9.46 -2.97 12.36
C GLU A 114 10.24 -4.03 11.57
N ARG A 115 9.77 -4.36 10.35
CA ARG A 115 10.42 -5.33 9.45
C ARG A 115 11.14 -4.66 8.27
N ILE A 116 11.19 -3.34 8.24
CA ILE A 116 11.94 -2.61 7.21
C ILE A 116 13.43 -2.73 7.50
N SER A 117 14.03 -3.82 7.05
CA SER A 117 15.46 -4.08 7.17
C SER A 117 16.26 -3.35 6.07
N ASP A 118 17.57 -3.20 6.30
CA ASP A 118 18.47 -2.63 5.28
C ASP A 118 18.50 -3.50 4.01
N GLU A 119 18.38 -4.83 4.17
CA GLU A 119 18.29 -5.76 3.04
C GLU A 119 17.00 -5.55 2.23
N PHE A 120 15.85 -5.33 2.91
CA PHE A 120 14.60 -5.03 2.23
C PHE A 120 14.67 -3.71 1.46
N ILE A 121 15.21 -2.64 2.08
CA ILE A 121 15.46 -1.36 1.41
C ILE A 121 16.38 -1.55 0.20
N ALA A 122 17.48 -2.29 0.37
CA ALA A 122 18.39 -2.61 -0.73
C ALA A 122 17.70 -3.41 -1.86
N ALA A 123 16.76 -4.31 -1.52
CA ALA A 123 15.97 -5.03 -2.51
C ALA A 123 15.02 -4.09 -3.29
N LEU A 124 14.38 -3.13 -2.61
CA LEU A 124 13.57 -2.12 -3.30
C LEU A 124 14.39 -1.28 -4.28
N VAL A 125 15.61 -0.89 -3.88
CA VAL A 125 16.50 -0.04 -4.70
C VAL A 125 17.09 -0.78 -5.90
N ARG A 126 17.59 -2.03 -5.71
CA ARG A 126 18.27 -2.78 -6.78
C ARG A 126 17.34 -3.32 -7.86
N ASN A 127 16.05 -3.48 -7.56
CA ASN A 127 15.06 -4.01 -8.47
C ASN A 127 14.33 -2.88 -9.19
N ASN A 128 14.79 -2.54 -10.38
CA ASN A 128 14.33 -1.36 -11.15
C ASN A 128 12.85 -1.39 -11.57
N LYS A 129 12.20 -2.55 -11.53
CA LYS A 129 10.75 -2.69 -11.78
C LYS A 129 9.92 -2.47 -10.51
N VAL A 130 10.56 -2.50 -9.32
CA VAL A 130 9.86 -2.17 -8.08
C VAL A 130 9.64 -0.66 -8.04
N VAL A 131 8.38 -0.26 -8.08
CA VAL A 131 8.01 1.16 -8.07
C VAL A 131 8.39 1.81 -6.73
N PRO A 132 8.78 3.10 -6.72
CA PRO A 132 9.11 3.84 -5.50
C PRO A 132 7.84 4.19 -4.69
N TYR A 133 7.14 3.17 -4.26
CA TYR A 133 5.89 3.22 -3.51
C TYR A 133 5.90 2.14 -2.44
N LEU A 134 5.55 2.50 -1.21
CA LEU A 134 5.41 1.54 -0.13
C LEU A 134 4.23 1.90 0.76
N ASP A 135 3.29 0.96 0.92
CA ASP A 135 2.23 1.07 1.92
C ASP A 135 2.74 0.54 3.26
N LEU A 136 2.77 1.45 4.25
CA LEU A 136 3.38 1.25 5.56
C LEU A 136 2.36 1.58 6.67
N PRO A 137 1.37 0.72 6.96
CA PRO A 137 0.33 0.99 7.95
C PRO A 137 0.90 1.08 9.37
N ILE A 138 1.13 2.29 9.87
CA ILE A 138 1.69 2.50 11.22
C ILE A 138 0.65 2.39 12.33
N GLN A 139 -0.62 2.65 12.02
CA GLN A 139 -1.81 2.64 12.87
C GLN A 139 -1.86 3.78 13.90
N HIS A 140 -0.78 4.07 14.60
CA HIS A 140 -0.62 5.17 15.56
C HIS A 140 0.86 5.54 15.70
N CYS A 141 1.17 6.64 16.41
CA CYS A 141 2.56 7.05 16.68
C CYS A 141 2.92 7.05 18.17
N ASP A 142 1.96 6.95 19.07
CA ASP A 142 2.21 6.90 20.52
C ASP A 142 2.59 5.51 20.97
N ASP A 143 3.66 5.39 21.77
CA ASP A 143 4.24 4.10 22.18
C ASP A 143 3.29 3.27 23.06
N GLU A 144 2.47 3.92 23.93
CA GLU A 144 1.53 3.21 24.80
C GLU A 144 0.34 2.69 23.98
N VAL A 145 -0.20 3.48 23.07
CA VAL A 145 -1.27 3.05 22.16
C VAL A 145 -0.79 1.92 21.27
N LEU A 146 0.39 2.02 20.67
CA LEU A 146 0.99 0.95 19.85
C LEU A 146 1.20 -0.33 20.66
N LYS A 147 1.67 -0.23 21.89
CA LYS A 147 1.79 -1.36 22.81
C LYS A 147 0.44 -2.00 23.13
N ASN A 148 -0.58 -1.18 23.38
CA ASN A 148 -1.95 -1.65 23.63
C ASN A 148 -2.59 -2.26 22.37
N MET A 149 -2.19 -1.84 21.17
CA MET A 149 -2.52 -2.47 19.90
C MET A 149 -1.76 -3.78 19.65
N ASN A 150 -0.83 -4.17 20.52
CA ASN A 150 0.10 -5.29 20.33
C ASN A 150 0.99 -5.12 19.09
N ARG A 151 1.40 -3.88 18.80
CA ARG A 151 2.43 -3.59 17.81
C ARG A 151 3.80 -3.82 18.42
N ARG A 152 4.75 -4.39 17.66
CA ARG A 152 6.07 -4.77 18.19
C ARG A 152 7.06 -3.62 18.24
N GLY A 153 6.91 -2.62 17.38
CA GLY A 153 7.71 -1.40 17.35
C GLY A 153 6.97 -0.24 17.98
N GLY A 154 7.69 0.84 18.25
CA GLY A 154 7.18 2.09 18.74
C GLY A 154 7.44 3.23 17.73
N ARG A 155 7.26 4.45 18.20
CA ARG A 155 7.47 5.67 17.41
C ARG A 155 8.85 5.75 16.78
N LYS A 156 9.88 5.43 17.57
CA LYS A 156 11.28 5.49 17.12
C LYS A 156 11.55 4.56 15.92
N GLU A 157 11.03 3.34 15.95
CA GLU A 157 11.16 2.38 14.87
C GLU A 157 10.42 2.86 13.60
N ILE A 158 9.25 3.46 13.76
CA ILE A 158 8.47 4.06 12.67
C ILE A 158 9.25 5.21 12.03
N GLU A 159 9.72 6.18 12.83
CA GLU A 159 10.50 7.33 12.36
C GLU A 159 11.80 6.89 11.67
N ASP A 160 12.51 5.89 12.23
CA ASP A 160 13.73 5.34 11.63
C ASP A 160 13.44 4.66 10.30
N ALA A 161 12.39 3.85 10.18
CA ALA A 161 12.00 3.21 8.93
C ALA A 161 11.69 4.25 7.85
N ILE A 162 10.88 5.27 8.16
CA ILE A 162 10.55 6.36 7.24
C ILE A 162 11.81 7.12 6.80
N ARG A 163 12.67 7.48 7.74
CA ARG A 163 13.92 8.19 7.47
C ARG A 163 14.84 7.39 6.55
N ARG A 164 15.05 6.09 6.82
CA ARG A 164 15.89 5.20 5.99
C ARG A 164 15.30 5.01 4.59
N LEU A 165 14.00 4.81 4.48
CA LEU A 165 13.30 4.69 3.19
C LEU A 165 13.49 5.95 2.34
N ARG A 166 13.20 7.14 2.89
CA ARG A 166 13.35 8.42 2.19
C ARG A 166 14.80 8.74 1.83
N ALA A 167 15.76 8.33 2.67
CA ALA A 167 17.18 8.51 2.38
C ALA A 167 17.68 7.61 1.24
N ALA A 168 17.18 6.37 1.16
CA ALA A 168 17.56 5.40 0.13
C ALA A 168 16.80 5.59 -1.20
N ILE A 169 15.55 6.05 -1.13
CA ILE A 169 14.66 6.23 -2.27
C ILE A 169 14.05 7.65 -2.18
N PRO A 170 14.73 8.69 -2.69
CA PRO A 170 14.31 10.09 -2.48
C PRO A 170 12.90 10.43 -2.95
N ASN A 171 12.40 9.74 -3.98
CA ASN A 171 11.07 9.96 -4.56
C ASN A 171 10.05 8.91 -4.11
N ILE A 172 10.28 8.23 -2.98
CA ILE A 172 9.36 7.21 -2.50
C ILE A 172 8.03 7.84 -2.09
N THR A 173 6.95 7.29 -2.61
CA THR A 173 5.58 7.55 -2.12
C THR A 173 5.33 6.65 -0.92
N LEU A 174 5.14 7.26 0.24
CA LEU A 174 4.78 6.54 1.47
C LEU A 174 3.29 6.68 1.73
N ARG A 175 2.60 5.55 1.63
CA ARG A 175 1.20 5.43 2.06
C ARG A 175 1.14 4.89 3.47
N THR A 176 0.18 5.34 4.26
CA THR A 176 -0.04 4.83 5.62
C THR A 176 -1.52 4.68 5.94
N THR A 177 -1.80 3.94 6.99
CA THR A 177 -3.14 3.81 7.59
C THR A 177 -3.04 4.07 9.08
N LEU A 178 -3.98 4.85 9.61
CA LEU A 178 -4.13 5.17 11.02
C LEU A 178 -5.47 4.67 11.56
N ILE A 179 -5.51 4.40 12.86
CA ILE A 179 -6.72 4.10 13.62
C ILE A 179 -6.84 5.15 14.71
N ALA A 180 -7.89 5.96 14.67
CA ALA A 180 -8.21 6.93 15.70
C ALA A 180 -9.24 6.37 16.68
N GLY A 181 -9.12 6.73 17.96
CA GLY A 181 -10.05 6.28 18.98
C GLY A 181 -9.89 4.83 19.40
N PHE A 182 -8.67 4.28 19.35
CA PHE A 182 -8.39 2.98 19.93
C PHE A 182 -8.69 2.98 21.43
N PRO A 183 -9.21 1.87 22.03
CA PRO A 183 -9.56 1.83 23.45
C PRO A 183 -8.45 2.36 24.36
N GLY A 184 -8.78 3.38 25.16
CA GLY A 184 -7.86 4.04 26.07
C GLY A 184 -7.00 5.17 25.48
N GLU A 185 -7.13 5.50 24.18
CA GLU A 185 -6.45 6.65 23.57
C GLU A 185 -6.90 7.97 24.21
N THR A 186 -5.96 8.71 24.80
CA THR A 186 -6.25 10.00 25.41
C THR A 186 -6.26 11.14 24.40
N GLU A 187 -6.72 12.32 24.83
CA GLU A 187 -6.70 13.52 23.97
C GLU A 187 -5.28 13.99 23.66
N GLU A 188 -4.35 13.82 24.62
CA GLU A 188 -2.94 14.14 24.42
C GLU A 188 -2.30 13.24 23.37
N GLN A 189 -2.54 11.92 23.43
CA GLN A 189 -2.04 10.95 22.48
C GLN A 189 -2.61 11.17 21.07
N TYR A 190 -3.88 11.54 20.99
CA TYR A 190 -4.51 11.94 19.73
C TYR A 190 -3.91 13.24 19.18
N SER A 191 -3.69 14.25 20.01
CA SER A 191 -3.03 15.50 19.60
C SER A 191 -1.62 15.25 19.07
N GLU A 192 -0.87 14.35 19.73
CA GLU A 192 0.45 13.93 19.28
C GLU A 192 0.41 13.22 17.92
N LEU A 193 -0.63 12.42 17.67
CA LEU A 193 -0.84 11.79 16.37
C LEU A 193 -1.09 12.83 15.27
N CYS A 194 -1.87 13.86 15.53
CA CYS A 194 -2.09 14.98 14.60
C CYS A 194 -0.79 15.71 14.26
N ASP A 195 0.04 16.00 15.29
CA ASP A 195 1.33 16.65 15.10
C ASP A 195 2.33 15.77 14.35
N PHE A 196 2.27 14.46 14.56
CA PHE A 196 3.06 13.49 13.82
C PHE A 196 2.70 13.50 12.33
N VAL A 197 1.40 13.49 11.98
CA VAL A 197 0.92 13.58 10.59
C VAL A 197 1.43 14.84 9.92
N LYS A 198 1.30 16.01 10.57
CA LYS A 198 1.79 17.31 10.06
C LYS A 198 3.31 17.34 9.84
N THR A 199 4.06 16.63 10.71
CA THR A 199 5.53 16.62 10.67
C THR A 199 6.04 15.64 9.59
N VAL A 200 5.49 14.43 9.54
CA VAL A 200 5.95 13.38 8.63
C VAL A 200 5.50 13.67 7.21
N LYS A 201 4.30 14.24 7.01
CA LYS A 201 3.70 14.50 5.71
C LYS A 201 3.75 13.27 4.82
N PHE A 202 2.91 12.28 5.14
CA PHE A 202 2.74 11.12 4.26
C PHE A 202 2.18 11.54 2.90
N ASP A 203 2.55 10.82 1.86
CA ASP A 203 2.06 11.10 0.50
C ASP A 203 0.61 10.65 0.34
N ARG A 204 0.27 9.53 0.96
CA ARG A 204 -1.08 8.97 1.02
C ARG A 204 -1.37 8.54 2.46
N LEU A 205 -2.53 8.87 2.97
CA LEU A 205 -2.95 8.47 4.32
C LEU A 205 -4.45 8.20 4.36
N GLY A 206 -4.84 7.09 4.97
CA GLY A 206 -6.21 6.82 5.37
C GLY A 206 -6.29 6.72 6.89
N CYS A 207 -7.29 7.37 7.50
CA CYS A 207 -7.58 7.27 8.92
C CYS A 207 -8.97 6.68 9.12
N PHE A 208 -9.08 5.69 9.99
CA PHE A 208 -10.33 5.02 10.31
C PHE A 208 -10.64 5.20 11.80
N ALA A 209 -11.91 5.45 12.11
CA ALA A 209 -12.40 5.30 13.47
C ALA A 209 -12.25 3.83 13.89
N TYR A 210 -11.75 3.58 15.12
CA TYR A 210 -11.64 2.22 15.62
C TYR A 210 -13.00 1.50 15.63
N SER A 211 -13.06 0.34 14.99
CA SER A 211 -14.21 -0.57 14.99
C SER A 211 -13.94 -1.80 15.86
N ALA A 212 -14.87 -2.13 16.74
CA ALA A 212 -14.77 -3.27 17.63
C ALA A 212 -15.13 -4.57 16.89
N GLU A 213 -14.12 -5.21 16.30
CA GLU A 213 -14.31 -6.48 15.59
C GLU A 213 -14.55 -7.65 16.54
N GLU A 214 -15.53 -8.48 16.22
CA GLU A 214 -15.95 -9.61 17.05
C GLU A 214 -14.78 -10.55 17.40
N ASN A 215 -14.67 -10.93 18.66
CA ASN A 215 -13.66 -11.83 19.21
C ASN A 215 -12.21 -11.29 19.22
N THR A 216 -11.98 -10.04 18.85
CA THR A 216 -10.68 -9.41 19.02
C THR A 216 -10.40 -9.05 20.49
N VAL A 217 -9.12 -8.84 20.82
CA VAL A 217 -8.73 -8.43 22.18
C VAL A 217 -9.23 -7.01 22.46
N ALA A 218 -9.07 -6.11 21.50
CA ALA A 218 -9.45 -4.70 21.66
C ALA A 218 -10.95 -4.50 21.85
N ALA A 219 -11.80 -5.36 21.26
CA ALA A 219 -13.24 -5.30 21.47
C ALA A 219 -13.68 -5.62 22.92
N LYS A 220 -12.78 -6.23 23.72
CA LYS A 220 -13.03 -6.59 25.12
C LYS A 220 -12.36 -5.67 26.14
N MET A 221 -11.66 -4.63 25.68
CA MET A 221 -11.06 -3.62 26.55
C MET A 221 -12.13 -2.74 27.17
N ASP A 222 -11.95 -2.38 28.44
CA ASP A 222 -12.96 -1.61 29.19
C ASP A 222 -13.03 -0.13 28.79
N ASN A 223 -11.90 0.44 28.32
CA ASN A 223 -11.79 1.86 28.01
C ASN A 223 -12.21 2.19 26.56
N GLN A 224 -13.38 1.71 26.15
CA GLN A 224 -13.94 2.04 24.84
C GLN A 224 -14.25 3.56 24.77
N ILE A 225 -13.92 4.15 23.64
CA ILE A 225 -14.18 5.56 23.35
C ILE A 225 -15.54 5.67 22.66
N ASP A 226 -16.23 6.77 22.94
CA ASP A 226 -17.51 7.09 22.29
C ASP A 226 -17.37 7.14 20.76
N GLU A 227 -18.35 6.61 20.03
CA GLU A 227 -18.31 6.50 18.57
C GLU A 227 -18.19 7.88 17.89
N GLU A 228 -18.90 8.89 18.40
CA GLU A 228 -18.82 10.25 17.87
C GLU A 228 -17.42 10.86 18.06
N VAL A 229 -16.76 10.55 19.17
CA VAL A 229 -15.38 10.98 19.42
C VAL A 229 -14.41 10.30 18.45
N LYS A 230 -14.52 8.99 18.25
CA LYS A 230 -13.69 8.25 17.30
C LYS A 230 -13.82 8.81 15.88
N GLN A 231 -15.06 8.99 15.43
CA GLN A 231 -15.33 9.50 14.09
C GLN A 231 -14.79 10.92 13.92
N ARG A 232 -15.06 11.83 14.87
CA ARG A 232 -14.53 13.20 14.83
C ARG A 232 -12.99 13.23 14.76
N ARG A 233 -12.30 12.35 15.51
CA ARG A 233 -10.84 12.25 15.46
C ARG A 233 -10.35 11.76 14.09
N ALA A 234 -11.00 10.75 13.53
CA ALA A 234 -10.65 10.24 12.21
C ALA A 234 -10.87 11.29 11.12
N ASP A 235 -12.02 11.96 11.12
CA ASP A 235 -12.37 13.01 10.16
C ASP A 235 -11.36 14.16 10.20
N HIS A 236 -11.00 14.63 11.39
CA HIS A 236 -10.01 15.71 11.55
C HIS A 236 -8.61 15.31 11.02
N ILE A 237 -8.17 14.05 11.23
CA ILE A 237 -6.90 13.56 10.63
C ILE A 237 -7.02 13.55 9.11
N MET A 238 -8.16 13.17 8.56
CA MET A 238 -8.39 13.19 7.11
C MET A 238 -8.41 14.62 6.54
N GLU A 239 -8.94 15.59 7.28
CA GLU A 239 -8.86 17.01 6.90
C GLU A 239 -7.39 17.51 6.87
N LEU A 240 -6.59 17.17 7.89
CA LEU A 240 -5.15 17.49 7.91
C LEU A 240 -4.41 16.84 6.73
N GLN A 241 -4.74 15.59 6.42
CA GLN A 241 -4.13 14.92 5.27
C GLN A 241 -4.57 15.52 3.94
N ALA A 242 -5.80 15.99 3.82
CA ALA A 242 -6.27 16.66 2.59
C ALA A 242 -5.44 17.91 2.27
N GLU A 243 -5.10 18.72 3.29
CA GLU A 243 -4.22 19.88 3.15
C GLU A 243 -2.82 19.45 2.69
N ILE A 244 -2.24 18.41 3.32
CA ILE A 244 -0.92 17.86 2.96
C ILE A 244 -0.93 17.30 1.54
N SER A 245 -1.99 16.59 1.17
CA SER A 245 -2.14 16.03 -0.18
C SER A 245 -2.19 17.12 -1.23
N ALA A 246 -3.00 18.17 -1.00
CA ALA A 246 -3.10 19.32 -1.92
C ALA A 246 -1.75 20.01 -2.12
N GLU A 247 -0.96 20.23 -1.04
CA GLU A 247 0.40 20.77 -1.14
C GLU A 247 1.29 19.90 -2.02
N LYS A 248 1.29 18.58 -1.79
CA LYS A 248 2.14 17.62 -2.52
C LYS A 248 1.72 17.44 -3.98
N GLU A 249 0.43 17.42 -4.26
CA GLU A 249 -0.06 17.31 -5.62
C GLU A 249 0.28 18.59 -6.43
N ALA A 250 0.13 19.77 -5.81
CA ALA A 250 0.52 21.04 -6.43
C ALA A 250 2.01 21.11 -6.80
N GLU A 251 2.90 20.47 -6.02
CA GLU A 251 4.33 20.39 -6.33
C GLU A 251 4.65 19.59 -7.61
N LYS A 252 3.70 18.79 -8.10
CA LYS A 252 3.86 17.97 -9.31
C LYS A 252 3.56 18.74 -10.59
N VAL A 253 2.88 19.87 -10.51
CA VAL A 253 2.53 20.70 -11.67
C VAL A 253 3.79 21.15 -12.41
N GLY A 254 3.77 21.01 -13.74
CA GLY A 254 4.89 21.28 -14.64
C GLY A 254 5.92 20.14 -14.74
N LYS A 255 5.73 19.03 -14.02
CA LYS A 255 6.61 17.85 -14.13
C LYS A 255 6.00 16.81 -15.07
N THR A 256 6.86 16.01 -15.70
CA THR A 256 6.46 14.91 -16.56
C THR A 256 6.70 13.57 -15.86
N TYR A 257 5.72 12.68 -15.91
CA TYR A 257 5.77 11.34 -15.31
C TYR A 257 5.46 10.28 -16.36
N GLU A 258 6.11 9.12 -16.23
CA GLU A 258 5.69 7.92 -16.92
C GLU A 258 4.43 7.38 -16.25
N CYS A 259 3.37 7.19 -17.03
CA CYS A 259 2.05 6.78 -16.54
C CYS A 259 1.50 5.62 -17.36
N ILE A 260 0.82 4.68 -16.72
CA ILE A 260 0.03 3.64 -17.36
C ILE A 260 -1.40 4.12 -17.55
N CYS A 261 -1.98 3.88 -18.74
CA CYS A 261 -3.36 4.22 -19.00
C CYS A 261 -4.30 3.12 -18.49
N ASP A 262 -5.21 3.46 -17.59
CA ASP A 262 -6.22 2.52 -17.05
C ASP A 262 -7.48 2.45 -17.92
N GLY A 263 -7.71 3.42 -18.79
CA GLY A 263 -8.87 3.48 -19.69
C GLY A 263 -9.54 4.85 -19.70
N VAL A 264 -10.79 4.87 -20.11
CA VAL A 264 -11.62 6.08 -20.16
C VAL A 264 -12.59 6.05 -18.99
N ASP A 265 -12.76 7.19 -18.34
CA ASP A 265 -13.83 7.41 -17.38
C ASP A 265 -15.14 7.69 -18.13
N ASP A 266 -16.14 6.87 -17.90
CA ASP A 266 -17.44 6.93 -18.60
C ASP A 266 -18.24 8.21 -18.26
N GLU A 267 -17.96 8.86 -17.10
CA GLU A 267 -18.68 10.06 -16.67
C GLU A 267 -18.11 11.33 -17.30
N THR A 268 -16.79 11.45 -17.31
CA THR A 268 -16.09 12.65 -17.81
C THR A 268 -15.64 12.53 -19.26
N GLY A 269 -15.50 11.31 -19.77
CA GLY A 269 -14.91 11.02 -21.08
C GLY A 269 -13.39 11.26 -21.14
N MET A 270 -12.75 11.51 -20.00
CA MET A 270 -11.30 11.67 -19.90
C MET A 270 -10.61 10.32 -19.76
N TYR A 271 -9.36 10.24 -20.20
CA TYR A 271 -8.51 9.08 -19.86
C TYR A 271 -8.04 9.19 -18.42
N LEU A 272 -8.08 8.06 -17.73
CA LEU A 272 -7.48 7.88 -16.41
C LEU A 272 -6.12 7.21 -16.55
N LEU A 273 -5.09 7.86 -16.03
CA LEU A 273 -3.74 7.34 -16.01
C LEU A 273 -3.23 7.31 -14.56
N ARG A 274 -2.23 6.48 -14.31
CA ARG A 274 -1.54 6.41 -13.01
C ARG A 274 -0.04 6.44 -13.21
N SER A 275 0.63 7.18 -12.35
CA SER A 275 2.10 7.12 -12.23
C SER A 275 2.54 5.96 -11.31
N ALA A 276 3.84 5.77 -11.19
CA ALA A 276 4.41 4.84 -10.21
C ALA A 276 4.02 5.17 -8.75
N ALA A 277 3.60 6.41 -8.49
CA ALA A 277 3.17 6.90 -7.17
C ALA A 277 1.71 6.55 -6.81
N ASP A 278 0.96 5.91 -7.73
CA ASP A 278 -0.48 5.72 -7.57
C ASP A 278 -0.84 4.23 -7.71
N CYS A 279 -1.45 3.67 -6.66
CA CYS A 279 -1.95 2.29 -6.66
C CYS A 279 -3.35 2.24 -7.27
N PRO A 280 -3.64 1.30 -8.19
CA PRO A 280 -4.95 1.22 -8.82
C PRO A 280 -6.07 1.03 -7.79
N GLU A 281 -7.21 1.67 -8.02
CA GLU A 281 -8.44 1.59 -7.20
C GLU A 281 -8.30 2.12 -5.75
N ILE A 282 -7.11 2.59 -5.35
CA ILE A 282 -6.84 3.03 -3.96
C ILE A 282 -6.46 4.51 -3.90
N ASP A 283 -5.58 4.95 -4.80
CA ASP A 283 -5.06 6.31 -4.83
C ASP A 283 -5.73 7.14 -5.94
N GLY A 284 -5.38 8.43 -6.06
CA GLY A 284 -5.89 9.31 -7.10
C GLY A 284 -5.43 8.95 -8.51
N SER A 285 -5.99 9.63 -9.49
CA SER A 285 -5.72 9.43 -10.91
C SER A 285 -5.15 10.68 -11.56
N ILE A 286 -4.52 10.50 -12.71
CA ILE A 286 -4.13 11.59 -13.61
C ILE A 286 -5.12 11.62 -14.75
N MET A 287 -5.94 12.68 -14.80
CA MET A 287 -6.97 12.87 -15.82
C MET A 287 -6.38 13.56 -17.05
N THR A 288 -6.57 12.95 -18.22
CA THR A 288 -6.04 13.46 -19.49
C THR A 288 -7.15 13.61 -20.53
N PRO A 289 -7.27 14.77 -21.21
CA PRO A 289 -8.28 14.94 -22.27
C PRO A 289 -8.07 13.95 -23.43
N ALA A 290 -9.16 13.59 -24.09
CA ALA A 290 -9.19 12.54 -25.10
C ALA A 290 -8.93 13.06 -26.54
N ASP A 291 -8.10 14.07 -26.72
CA ASP A 291 -7.79 14.62 -28.04
C ASP A 291 -7.08 13.61 -28.96
N THR A 292 -6.35 12.68 -28.36
CA THR A 292 -5.69 11.56 -29.04
C THR A 292 -6.05 10.27 -28.33
N PRO A 293 -6.53 9.23 -29.03
CA PRO A 293 -6.86 7.95 -28.40
C PRO A 293 -5.64 7.32 -27.70
N LEU A 294 -5.78 7.03 -26.39
CA LEU A 294 -4.81 6.29 -25.64
C LEU A 294 -5.23 4.82 -25.51
N GLU A 295 -4.26 3.92 -25.47
CA GLU A 295 -4.50 2.48 -25.32
C GLU A 295 -4.42 2.09 -23.84
N ALA A 296 -5.46 1.44 -23.31
CA ALA A 296 -5.44 0.90 -21.95
C ALA A 296 -4.28 -0.12 -21.80
N GLY A 297 -3.50 0.03 -20.72
CA GLY A 297 -2.33 -0.78 -20.45
C GLY A 297 -1.03 -0.32 -21.14
N ALA A 298 -1.10 0.69 -22.01
CA ALA A 298 0.10 1.30 -22.57
C ALA A 298 0.64 2.41 -21.65
N PHE A 299 1.94 2.67 -21.78
CA PHE A 299 2.64 3.70 -21.02
C PHE A 299 2.80 4.98 -21.84
N TYR A 300 2.64 6.12 -21.19
CA TYR A 300 2.76 7.45 -21.78
C TYR A 300 3.56 8.37 -20.86
N ASN A 301 4.33 9.28 -21.44
CA ASN A 301 4.84 10.42 -20.72
C ASN A 301 3.73 11.47 -20.60
N VAL A 302 3.39 11.85 -19.38
CA VAL A 302 2.31 12.80 -19.08
C VAL A 302 2.88 13.99 -18.33
N THR A 303 2.68 15.18 -18.90
CA THR A 303 3.03 16.44 -18.24
C THR A 303 1.83 16.95 -17.45
N ILE A 304 2.04 17.14 -16.14
CA ILE A 304 1.01 17.62 -15.22
C ILE A 304 0.79 19.11 -15.41
N THR A 305 -0.45 19.52 -15.62
CA THR A 305 -0.83 20.91 -15.86
C THR A 305 -1.58 21.54 -14.71
N ASP A 306 -2.29 20.73 -13.93
CA ASP A 306 -3.08 21.17 -12.78
C ASP A 306 -3.19 20.06 -11.74
N ALA A 307 -3.59 20.42 -10.52
CA ALA A 307 -3.73 19.50 -9.39
C ALA A 307 -4.95 19.85 -8.55
N ASP A 308 -5.68 18.84 -8.12
CA ASP A 308 -6.69 18.92 -7.08
C ASP A 308 -6.12 18.29 -5.78
N THR A 309 -6.96 18.12 -4.77
CA THR A 309 -6.55 17.55 -3.48
C THR A 309 -5.93 16.15 -3.61
N TYR A 310 -6.45 15.32 -4.51
CA TYR A 310 -6.02 13.93 -4.68
C TYR A 310 -5.71 13.56 -6.12
N ASP A 311 -6.31 14.26 -7.08
CA ASP A 311 -6.20 13.97 -8.50
C ASP A 311 -5.35 15.02 -9.21
N LEU A 312 -4.76 14.60 -10.32
CA LEU A 312 -3.93 15.43 -11.18
C LEU A 312 -4.58 15.58 -12.56
N TYR A 313 -4.25 16.64 -13.25
CA TYR A 313 -4.65 16.87 -14.64
C TYR A 313 -3.39 17.06 -15.48
N GLY A 314 -3.39 16.49 -16.67
CA GLY A 314 -2.25 16.58 -17.55
C GLY A 314 -2.60 16.23 -18.98
N TYR A 315 -1.58 16.19 -19.83
CA TYR A 315 -1.72 15.69 -21.20
C TYR A 315 -0.61 14.68 -21.52
N ALA A 316 -0.96 13.67 -22.28
CA ALA A 316 -0.03 12.67 -22.77
C ALA A 316 0.76 13.21 -23.94
N GLU A 317 2.09 13.25 -23.84
CA GLU A 317 3.00 13.76 -24.87
C GLU A 317 3.35 12.67 -25.90
N SER A 318 3.78 11.52 -25.41
CA SER A 318 4.25 10.42 -26.25
C SER A 318 4.02 9.08 -25.59
N LYS A 319 3.71 8.06 -26.40
CA LYS A 319 3.71 6.66 -25.97
C LYS A 319 5.15 6.24 -25.68
N VAL A 320 5.36 5.60 -24.54
CA VAL A 320 6.68 5.06 -24.17
C VAL A 320 6.85 3.71 -24.87
N GLU A 321 7.96 3.54 -25.58
CA GLU A 321 8.31 2.26 -26.21
C GLU A 321 8.56 1.16 -25.16
N GLU A 322 8.16 -0.07 -25.47
CA GLU A 322 8.34 -1.23 -24.59
C GLU A 322 9.78 -1.69 -24.45
#